data_af0c787926919b9bc66ddb2a73067613
#
_entry.id   af0c787926919b9bc66ddb2a73067613
#
_cell.length_a   1.000
_cell.length_b   1.000
_cell.length_c   1.000
_cell.angle_alpha   90.00
_cell.angle_beta   90.00
_cell.angle_gamma   90.00
#
_symmetry.space_group_name_H-M   'P 1'
#
loop_
_entity.id
_entity.type
_entity.pdbx_description
1 polymer ?
#
loop_
_entity_poly.entity_id
_entity_poly.type
_entity_poly.pdbx_seq_one_letter_code
_entity_poly.pdbx_strand_id
1 'polypeptide(L)'
;LTEQEKFIYTSNLKYQILLDSVQSRSTLLAFLPFVSLPELEKNIIIWGFFETIHSESYTHIIENVYNKPSEIFDNILNIPEIVERTKQVTKYYDEFIDFSSSWNTSSIKTLLVDGNVTANQTLLELKRSLYLAIVNVNILEGIRFYTSFACSFAFAENAKMIGSSDIISLIARDEACYTTGHEALTDTGWKLIEDITKEDKVAQYTNNNAVEFVHPTAIINKQYIGDVYQFIDDSGRIEQIVTADHRMVWRELFTGRMKESVAATTNFTSSKAIVVSGIVLAGAVELSPIEILNIYTEYCGTVLEVLEHKLKVEFNVKNETNWSKLGRSLVALGISYDYYITYKTGVYTITCEIPTASLQKYFSWVNIQGKSTLWAQNLINLCRALNGNKSCMSSVPGKFKFTINHTKSLKKLQQVFAISNWKIYHTHPSKKYVGYNINVLTTRNSHITSKTEKVKQNYSGKVYCLSVPSGAFFVRYNEKVSVGGNCHTRLTETIIKNWQAGEDKDILNIIKEEEQLVYTMFDLAVAAEIEWAEYLFKNGSILGLNVELLSQYIKFVANRRLKAINMKPLYDDVSVKNPLPWIDNYLKSSNISVAPQETEVLSYQIGNIDKNISEGQFSNFEL
;
A
#
# COMPACT_ATOMS: atom_id res chain seq x y z
N LEU A 1 33.73 -16.53 13.82
CA LEU A 1 34.13 -15.13 13.98
C LEU A 1 35.43 -15.04 14.76
N THR A 2 36.33 -14.14 14.36
CA THR A 2 37.48 -13.73 15.19
C THR A 2 36.96 -12.92 16.40
N GLU A 3 37.82 -12.70 17.41
CA GLU A 3 37.43 -11.90 18.59
C GLU A 3 36.99 -10.47 18.20
N GLN A 4 37.68 -9.88 17.22
CA GLN A 4 37.31 -8.58 16.69
C GLN A 4 35.94 -8.60 15.97
N GLU A 5 35.72 -9.61 15.16
CA GLU A 5 34.42 -9.78 14.48
C GLU A 5 33.29 -10.04 15.47
N LYS A 6 33.53 -10.80 16.54
CA LYS A 6 32.56 -10.99 17.63
C LYS A 6 32.25 -9.65 18.32
N PHE A 7 33.27 -8.84 18.59
CA PHE A 7 33.10 -7.53 19.20
C PHE A 7 32.22 -6.63 18.32
N ILE A 8 32.50 -6.53 17.02
CA ILE A 8 31.72 -5.72 16.08
C ILE A 8 30.28 -6.24 16.03
N TYR A 9 30.10 -7.53 15.84
CA TYR A 9 28.79 -8.15 15.70
C TYR A 9 27.93 -7.97 16.96
N THR A 10 28.49 -8.27 18.13
CA THR A 10 27.80 -8.14 19.43
C THR A 10 27.41 -6.70 19.72
N SER A 11 28.36 -5.77 19.54
CA SER A 11 28.11 -4.35 19.80
C SER A 11 27.02 -3.79 18.88
N ASN A 12 27.03 -4.21 17.61
CA ASN A 12 26.04 -3.79 16.62
C ASN A 12 24.64 -4.33 16.95
N LEU A 13 24.48 -5.59 17.36
CA LEU A 13 23.20 -6.14 17.82
C LEU A 13 22.68 -5.42 19.07
N LYS A 14 23.53 -5.15 20.05
CA LYS A 14 23.16 -4.38 21.26
C LYS A 14 22.61 -2.99 20.90
N TYR A 15 23.25 -2.34 19.92
CA TYR A 15 22.79 -1.04 19.41
C TYR A 15 21.39 -1.12 18.79
N GLN A 16 21.17 -2.08 17.90
CA GLN A 16 19.88 -2.32 17.23
C GLN A 16 18.77 -2.58 18.25
N ILE A 17 18.97 -3.47 19.21
CA ILE A 17 17.97 -3.81 20.24
C ILE A 17 17.54 -2.60 21.01
N LEU A 18 18.49 -1.77 21.46
CA LEU A 18 18.13 -0.61 22.27
C LEU A 18 17.39 0.45 21.47
N LEU A 19 17.80 0.67 20.22
CA LEU A 19 17.11 1.64 19.36
C LEU A 19 15.67 1.21 19.07
N ASP A 20 15.42 -0.05 18.67
CA ASP A 20 14.07 -0.54 18.38
C ASP A 20 13.19 -0.63 19.61
N SER A 21 13.76 -0.97 20.77
CA SER A 21 13.03 -0.96 22.04
C SER A 21 12.55 0.45 22.42
N VAL A 22 13.39 1.45 22.18
CA VAL A 22 13.02 2.87 22.37
C VAL A 22 12.00 3.30 21.33
N GLN A 23 12.20 2.95 20.07
CA GLN A 23 11.32 3.32 18.96
C GLN A 23 9.91 2.76 19.14
N SER A 24 9.77 1.47 19.47
CA SER A 24 8.50 0.81 19.73
C SER A 24 7.67 1.56 20.77
N ARG A 25 8.28 1.85 21.93
CA ARG A 25 7.60 2.53 23.05
C ARG A 25 7.33 4.00 22.74
N SER A 26 8.35 4.74 22.30
CA SER A 26 8.28 6.19 22.13
C SER A 26 7.30 6.60 21.04
N THR A 27 7.21 5.87 19.95
CA THR A 27 6.25 6.12 18.87
C THR A 27 4.80 6.05 19.36
N LEU A 28 4.47 5.03 20.15
CA LEU A 28 3.13 4.87 20.71
C LEU A 28 2.82 5.96 21.74
N LEU A 29 3.72 6.25 22.66
CA LEU A 29 3.53 7.26 23.70
C LEU A 29 3.45 8.68 23.14
N ALA A 30 4.26 8.99 22.14
CA ALA A 30 4.32 10.32 21.55
C ALA A 30 3.12 10.62 20.64
N PHE A 31 2.80 9.73 19.71
CA PHE A 31 1.87 10.05 18.64
C PHE A 31 0.44 9.56 18.89
N LEU A 32 0.24 8.40 19.52
CA LEU A 32 -1.08 7.81 19.70
C LEU A 32 -2.06 8.72 20.48
N PRO A 33 -1.69 9.40 21.58
CA PRO A 33 -2.58 10.27 22.32
C PRO A 33 -3.04 11.52 21.54
N PHE A 34 -2.33 11.86 20.47
CA PHE A 34 -2.55 13.07 19.67
C PHE A 34 -3.43 12.85 18.45
N VAL A 35 -3.61 11.60 18.04
CA VAL A 35 -4.30 11.26 16.82
C VAL A 35 -5.80 11.17 17.04
N SER A 36 -6.55 11.97 16.28
CA SER A 36 -8.01 11.96 16.29
C SER A 36 -8.63 11.18 15.12
N LEU A 37 -7.82 10.81 14.11
CA LEU A 37 -8.29 10.05 12.95
C LEU A 37 -8.07 8.55 13.19
N PRO A 38 -9.13 7.71 13.19
CA PRO A 38 -9.01 6.28 13.44
C PRO A 38 -8.06 5.54 12.47
N GLU A 39 -7.92 6.03 11.24
CA GLU A 39 -7.01 5.49 10.25
C GLU A 39 -5.54 5.72 10.62
N LEU A 40 -5.24 6.89 11.13
CA LEU A 40 -3.89 7.24 11.57
C LEU A 40 -3.56 6.56 12.89
N GLU A 41 -4.52 6.45 13.81
CA GLU A 41 -4.40 5.67 15.06
C GLU A 41 -3.98 4.23 14.77
N LYS A 42 -4.67 3.55 13.85
CA LYS A 42 -4.31 2.19 13.42
C LYS A 42 -2.89 2.12 12.85
N ASN A 43 -2.48 3.11 12.05
CA ASN A 43 -1.14 3.12 11.48
C ASN A 43 -0.07 3.22 12.56
N ILE A 44 -0.28 4.05 13.58
CA ILE A 44 0.67 4.20 14.70
C ILE A 44 0.74 2.92 15.53
N ILE A 45 -0.41 2.27 15.81
CA ILE A 45 -0.45 0.98 16.52
C ILE A 45 0.29 -0.10 15.72
N ILE A 46 0.08 -0.19 14.41
CA ILE A 46 0.77 -1.13 13.54
C ILE A 46 2.27 -0.84 13.51
N TRP A 47 2.65 0.43 13.44
CA TRP A 47 4.06 0.83 13.49
C TRP A 47 4.73 0.36 14.76
N GLY A 48 4.17 0.66 15.95
CA GLY A 48 4.72 0.18 17.22
C GLY A 48 4.76 -1.36 17.32
N PHE A 49 3.80 -2.06 16.69
CA PHE A 49 3.81 -3.51 16.61
C PHE A 49 4.99 -4.05 15.76
N PHE A 50 5.29 -3.43 14.62
CA PHE A 50 6.44 -3.84 13.81
C PHE A 50 7.77 -3.59 14.51
N GLU A 51 7.92 -2.46 15.20
CA GLU A 51 9.12 -2.17 15.99
C GLU A 51 9.32 -3.19 17.13
N THR A 52 8.23 -3.69 17.71
CA THR A 52 8.28 -4.79 18.68
C THR A 52 8.78 -6.09 18.03
N ILE A 53 8.27 -6.44 16.83
CA ILE A 53 8.75 -7.62 16.08
C ILE A 53 10.24 -7.47 15.72
N HIS A 54 10.69 -6.27 15.34
CA HIS A 54 12.10 -6.02 15.04
C HIS A 54 12.96 -6.26 16.28
N SER A 55 12.58 -5.69 17.42
CA SER A 55 13.27 -5.90 18.71
C SER A 55 13.32 -7.38 19.11
N GLU A 56 12.20 -8.11 18.98
CA GLU A 56 12.16 -9.55 19.23
C GLU A 56 13.02 -10.35 18.26
N SER A 57 13.13 -9.92 17.02
CA SER A 57 13.97 -10.58 16.01
C SER A 57 15.45 -10.51 16.38
N TYR A 58 15.94 -9.39 16.90
CA TYR A 58 17.31 -9.29 17.40
C TYR A 58 17.52 -10.11 18.67
N THR A 59 16.52 -10.14 19.54
CA THR A 59 16.53 -11.01 20.72
C THR A 59 16.65 -12.46 20.32
N HIS A 60 15.86 -12.90 19.34
CA HIS A 60 15.94 -14.25 18.78
C HIS A 60 17.33 -14.56 18.18
N ILE A 61 17.95 -13.60 17.48
CA ILE A 61 19.34 -13.76 17.00
C ILE A 61 20.30 -14.01 18.17
N ILE A 62 20.21 -13.20 19.24
CA ILE A 62 21.10 -13.35 20.40
C ILE A 62 20.88 -14.68 21.09
N GLU A 63 19.64 -15.11 21.30
CA GLU A 63 19.32 -16.41 21.93
C GLU A 63 19.84 -17.61 21.14
N ASN A 64 19.96 -17.49 19.82
CA ASN A 64 20.43 -18.59 18.97
C ASN A 64 21.94 -18.54 18.67
N VAL A 65 22.60 -17.41 18.86
CA VAL A 65 24.02 -17.22 18.54
C VAL A 65 24.92 -17.34 19.79
N TYR A 66 24.40 -16.95 20.95
CA TYR A 66 25.20 -16.90 22.18
C TYR A 66 24.75 -17.95 23.18
N ASN A 67 25.75 -18.62 23.81
CA ASN A 67 25.50 -19.62 24.85
C ASN A 67 24.90 -19.03 26.14
N LYS A 68 25.14 -17.73 26.39
CA LYS A 68 24.64 -16.99 27.55
C LYS A 68 24.05 -15.67 27.13
N PRO A 69 22.81 -15.67 26.62
CA PRO A 69 22.12 -14.46 26.14
C PRO A 69 22.04 -13.34 27.20
N SER A 70 21.81 -13.70 28.47
CA SER A 70 21.71 -12.73 29.56
C SER A 70 22.95 -11.83 29.70
N GLU A 71 24.15 -12.36 29.54
CA GLU A 71 25.40 -11.56 29.60
C GLU A 71 25.44 -10.47 28.50
N ILE A 72 24.74 -10.70 27.39
CA ILE A 72 24.64 -9.71 26.30
C ILE A 72 23.64 -8.61 26.68
N PHE A 73 22.45 -8.99 27.16
CA PHE A 73 21.39 -8.04 27.54
C PHE A 73 21.77 -7.17 28.73
N ASP A 74 22.30 -7.77 29.81
CA ASP A 74 22.66 -7.06 31.04
C ASP A 74 23.75 -5.99 30.83
N ASN A 75 24.53 -6.11 29.76
CA ASN A 75 25.63 -5.20 29.44
C ASN A 75 25.32 -4.19 28.32
N ILE A 76 24.08 -4.06 27.85
CA ILE A 76 23.74 -3.08 26.80
C ILE A 76 23.95 -1.64 27.31
N LEU A 77 23.42 -1.33 28.49
CA LEU A 77 23.50 0.01 29.09
C LEU A 77 24.89 0.36 29.63
N ASN A 78 25.81 -0.59 29.66
CA ASN A 78 27.20 -0.37 30.09
C ASN A 78 28.10 0.17 28.95
N ILE A 79 27.56 0.38 27.75
CA ILE A 79 28.27 0.95 26.59
C ILE A 79 27.89 2.42 26.46
N PRO A 80 28.73 3.38 26.88
CA PRO A 80 28.40 4.80 26.87
C PRO A 80 28.02 5.32 25.48
N GLU A 81 28.67 4.81 24.44
CA GLU A 81 28.43 5.15 23.05
C GLU A 81 27.01 4.81 22.60
N ILE A 82 26.44 3.70 23.06
CA ILE A 82 25.05 3.32 22.77
C ILE A 82 24.08 4.22 23.55
N VAL A 83 24.35 4.43 24.85
CA VAL A 83 23.49 5.24 25.72
C VAL A 83 23.39 6.67 25.23
N GLU A 84 24.51 7.28 24.82
CA GLU A 84 24.51 8.67 24.31
C GLU A 84 23.68 8.81 23.04
N ARG A 85 23.76 7.85 22.13
CA ARG A 85 22.95 7.83 20.90
C ARG A 85 21.47 7.67 21.19
N THR A 86 21.14 6.85 22.16
CA THR A 86 19.75 6.67 22.61
C THR A 86 19.18 7.97 23.16
N LYS A 87 19.93 8.72 23.98
CA LYS A 87 19.51 10.05 24.47
C LYS A 87 19.23 11.03 23.33
N GLN A 88 20.04 11.01 22.28
CA GLN A 88 19.79 11.86 21.11
C GLN A 88 18.50 11.51 20.40
N VAL A 89 18.12 10.23 20.38
CA VAL A 89 16.85 9.77 19.79
C VAL A 89 15.67 10.15 20.68
N THR A 90 15.77 9.91 22.00
CA THR A 90 14.65 10.18 22.93
C THR A 90 14.36 11.66 23.10
N LYS A 91 15.36 12.54 22.98
CA LYS A 91 15.23 13.98 23.22
C LYS A 91 13.99 14.60 22.54
N TYR A 92 13.81 14.40 21.26
CA TYR A 92 12.70 15.00 20.50
C TYR A 92 11.37 14.30 20.76
N TYR A 93 11.38 13.02 21.14
CA TYR A 93 10.19 12.34 21.62
C TYR A 93 9.77 12.89 22.97
N ASP A 94 10.70 13.03 23.92
CA ASP A 94 10.44 13.53 25.26
C ASP A 94 9.89 14.96 25.20
N GLU A 95 10.53 15.84 24.43
CA GLU A 95 10.04 17.20 24.20
C GLU A 95 8.61 17.22 23.65
N PHE A 96 8.30 16.37 22.67
CA PHE A 96 6.95 16.30 22.12
C PHE A 96 5.94 15.71 23.11
N ILE A 97 6.30 14.68 23.87
CA ILE A 97 5.46 14.08 24.91
C ILE A 97 5.12 15.11 26.00
N ASP A 98 6.09 15.88 26.45
CA ASP A 98 5.90 16.91 27.47
C ASP A 98 4.96 18.02 27.00
N PHE A 99 5.19 18.55 25.79
CA PHE A 99 4.29 19.54 25.18
C PHE A 99 2.89 18.98 24.97
N SER A 100 2.78 17.75 24.49
CA SER A 100 1.52 17.11 24.19
C SER A 100 0.72 16.80 25.46
N SER A 101 1.37 16.37 26.52
CA SER A 101 0.75 16.12 27.82
C SER A 101 0.23 17.41 28.43
N SER A 102 1.01 18.49 28.40
CA SER A 102 0.62 19.81 28.84
C SER A 102 -0.58 20.36 28.06
N TRP A 103 -0.60 20.17 26.76
CA TRP A 103 -1.72 20.53 25.88
C TRP A 103 -3.00 19.76 26.22
N ASN A 104 -2.91 18.46 26.43
CA ASN A 104 -4.07 17.61 26.71
C ASN A 104 -4.69 17.84 28.10
N THR A 105 -3.89 18.21 29.08
CA THR A 105 -4.33 18.43 30.47
C THR A 105 -4.76 19.86 30.76
N SER A 106 -4.37 20.82 29.93
CA SER A 106 -4.64 22.24 30.17
C SER A 106 -5.98 22.69 29.59
N SER A 107 -6.57 23.73 30.21
CA SER A 107 -7.70 24.48 29.65
C SER A 107 -7.33 25.33 28.38
N ILE A 108 -6.09 25.24 27.91
CA ILE A 108 -5.58 26.01 26.75
C ILE A 108 -6.40 25.73 25.50
N LYS A 109 -6.87 24.50 25.29
CA LYS A 109 -7.77 24.16 24.18
C LYS A 109 -9.03 25.02 24.13
N THR A 110 -9.60 25.35 25.29
CA THR A 110 -10.80 26.18 25.41
C THR A 110 -10.47 27.65 25.11
N LEU A 111 -9.27 28.11 25.47
CA LEU A 111 -8.83 29.49 25.24
C LEU A 111 -8.52 29.80 23.75
N LEU A 112 -8.23 28.79 22.91
CA LEU A 112 -8.03 28.98 21.47
C LEU A 112 -9.31 29.48 20.76
N VAL A 113 -10.48 29.08 21.25
CA VAL A 113 -11.78 29.52 20.70
C VAL A 113 -11.98 31.02 20.86
N ASP A 114 -11.38 31.61 21.89
CA ASP A 114 -11.51 33.03 22.23
C ASP A 114 -10.39 33.93 21.65
N GLY A 115 -9.54 33.39 20.74
CA GLY A 115 -8.46 34.13 20.09
C GLY A 115 -7.29 34.53 21.02
N ASN A 116 -7.06 33.78 22.10
CA ASN A 116 -6.02 34.04 23.06
C ASN A 116 -4.61 33.87 22.46
N VAL A 117 -3.78 34.91 22.55
CA VAL A 117 -2.41 34.95 21.97
C VAL A 117 -1.50 33.88 22.58
N THR A 118 -1.59 33.65 23.88
CA THR A 118 -0.77 32.66 24.59
C THR A 118 -1.13 31.22 24.13
N ALA A 119 -2.42 30.95 23.93
CA ALA A 119 -2.87 29.65 23.43
C ALA A 119 -2.40 29.39 22.00
N ASN A 120 -2.39 30.42 21.14
CA ASN A 120 -1.86 30.32 19.78
C ASN A 120 -0.35 30.04 19.78
N GLN A 121 0.41 30.69 20.66
CA GLN A 121 1.85 30.44 20.80
C GLN A 121 2.13 29.01 21.25
N THR A 122 1.40 28.51 22.23
CA THR A 122 1.52 27.11 22.69
C THR A 122 1.17 26.11 21.58
N LEU A 123 0.18 26.40 20.72
CA LEU A 123 -0.14 25.56 19.56
C LEU A 123 1.01 25.56 18.52
N LEU A 124 1.66 26.70 18.29
CA LEU A 124 2.83 26.77 17.41
C LEU A 124 3.99 25.94 17.93
N GLU A 125 4.28 26.05 19.22
CA GLU A 125 5.34 25.25 19.89
C GLU A 125 5.03 23.74 19.79
N LEU A 126 3.77 23.34 19.94
CA LEU A 126 3.32 21.97 19.77
C LEU A 126 3.51 21.48 18.33
N LYS A 127 3.10 22.26 17.33
CA LYS A 127 3.33 21.95 15.91
C LYS A 127 4.83 21.84 15.60
N ARG A 128 5.64 22.71 16.18
CA ARG A 128 7.10 22.69 16.07
C ARG A 128 7.71 21.41 16.63
N SER A 129 7.35 21.05 17.87
CA SER A 129 7.87 19.83 18.51
C SER A 129 7.45 18.56 17.77
N LEU A 130 6.21 18.51 17.25
CA LEU A 130 5.74 17.42 16.39
C LEU A 130 6.58 17.31 15.10
N TYR A 131 6.84 18.43 14.43
CA TYR A 131 7.66 18.45 13.22
C TYR A 131 9.07 17.90 13.48
N LEU A 132 9.73 18.36 14.53
CA LEU A 132 11.07 17.91 14.92
C LEU A 132 11.09 16.44 15.35
N ALA A 133 10.06 15.95 16.05
CA ALA A 133 9.92 14.54 16.38
C ALA A 133 9.81 13.66 15.12
N ILE A 134 9.02 14.06 14.13
CA ILE A 134 8.90 13.33 12.84
C ILE A 134 10.22 13.37 12.03
N VAL A 135 10.93 14.50 12.04
CA VAL A 135 12.28 14.59 11.43
C VAL A 135 13.26 13.66 12.13
N ASN A 136 13.23 13.60 13.45
CA ASN A 136 14.09 12.71 14.26
C ASN A 136 13.84 11.23 13.91
N VAL A 137 12.58 10.83 13.76
CA VAL A 137 12.23 9.47 13.28
C VAL A 137 12.82 9.22 11.89
N ASN A 138 12.71 10.18 10.98
CA ASN A 138 13.29 10.03 9.64
C ASN A 138 14.81 9.83 9.67
N ILE A 139 15.51 10.49 10.59
CA ILE A 139 16.94 10.31 10.82
C ILE A 139 17.23 8.91 11.40
N LEU A 140 16.47 8.47 12.40
CA LEU A 140 16.63 7.18 13.03
C LEU A 140 16.49 6.05 12.01
N GLU A 141 15.36 6.01 11.33
CA GLU A 141 15.04 4.99 10.33
C GLU A 141 15.95 5.03 9.10
N GLY A 142 16.32 6.24 8.69
CA GLY A 142 17.04 6.46 7.45
C GLY A 142 18.55 6.45 7.54
N ILE A 143 19.13 6.69 8.70
CA ILE A 143 20.60 6.80 8.88
C ILE A 143 21.07 5.75 9.89
N ARG A 144 20.57 5.77 11.12
CA ARG A 144 21.09 4.94 12.21
C ARG A 144 20.92 3.44 11.96
N PHE A 145 19.72 3.02 11.54
CA PHE A 145 19.49 1.61 11.20
C PHE A 145 20.26 1.17 9.96
N TYR A 146 20.35 2.02 8.94
CA TYR A 146 21.09 1.67 7.72
C TYR A 146 22.60 1.54 7.98
N THR A 147 23.17 2.35 8.89
CA THR A 147 24.54 2.17 9.38
C THR A 147 24.75 0.79 9.99
N SER A 148 23.82 0.41 10.85
CA SER A 148 23.84 -0.87 11.55
C SER A 148 23.62 -2.05 10.63
N PHE A 149 22.69 -1.95 9.67
CA PHE A 149 22.45 -2.98 8.65
C PHE A 149 23.69 -3.22 7.78
N ALA A 150 24.43 -2.15 7.41
CA ALA A 150 25.68 -2.28 6.67
C ALA A 150 26.69 -3.18 7.37
N CYS A 151 26.85 -3.04 8.69
CA CYS A 151 27.73 -3.90 9.49
C CYS A 151 27.26 -5.36 9.46
N SER A 152 25.98 -5.61 9.62
CA SER A 152 25.41 -6.96 9.63
C SER A 152 25.57 -7.67 8.27
N PHE A 153 25.30 -6.96 7.19
CA PHE A 153 25.42 -7.49 5.82
C PHE A 153 26.87 -7.72 5.39
N ALA A 154 27.84 -6.95 5.93
CA ALA A 154 29.25 -7.20 5.69
C ALA A 154 29.72 -8.58 6.20
N PHE A 155 29.11 -9.12 7.24
CA PHE A 155 29.37 -10.49 7.69
C PHE A 155 28.87 -11.51 6.67
N ALA A 156 27.69 -11.32 6.10
CA ALA A 156 27.14 -12.22 5.11
C ALA A 156 27.91 -12.19 3.78
N GLU A 157 28.42 -11.02 3.34
CA GLU A 157 29.35 -10.91 2.21
C GLU A 157 30.61 -11.77 2.40
N ASN A 158 31.01 -12.00 3.64
CA ASN A 158 32.11 -12.87 4.02
C ASN A 158 31.67 -14.30 4.35
N ALA A 159 30.48 -14.73 3.95
CA ALA A 159 29.87 -16.02 4.23
C ALA A 159 29.81 -16.36 5.76
N LYS A 160 29.65 -15.33 6.61
CA LYS A 160 29.52 -15.42 8.06
C LYS A 160 28.16 -14.88 8.51
N MET A 161 27.57 -15.46 9.54
CA MET A 161 26.32 -15.01 10.15
C MET A 161 25.17 -14.80 9.13
N ILE A 162 25.07 -15.65 8.12
CA ILE A 162 24.13 -15.54 7.01
C ILE A 162 22.68 -15.52 7.53
N GLY A 163 22.31 -16.47 8.42
CA GLY A 163 20.95 -16.53 8.97
C GLY A 163 20.54 -15.28 9.74
N SER A 164 21.47 -14.67 10.49
CA SER A 164 21.22 -13.38 11.17
C SER A 164 21.04 -12.24 10.18
N SER A 165 21.87 -12.19 9.13
CA SER A 165 21.73 -11.21 8.05
C SER A 165 20.44 -11.38 7.27
N ASP A 166 19.94 -12.60 7.14
CA ASP A 166 18.65 -12.90 6.53
C ASP A 166 17.49 -12.28 7.34
N ILE A 167 17.50 -12.46 8.67
CA ILE A 167 16.52 -11.83 9.56
C ILE A 167 16.59 -10.30 9.47
N ILE A 168 17.78 -9.71 9.56
CA ILE A 168 18.00 -8.27 9.47
C ILE A 168 17.58 -7.75 8.08
N SER A 169 17.77 -8.52 7.04
CA SER A 169 17.32 -8.19 5.68
C SER A 169 15.80 -8.16 5.56
N LEU A 170 15.06 -9.01 6.29
CA LEU A 170 13.59 -8.92 6.37
C LEU A 170 13.15 -7.61 7.03
N ILE A 171 13.76 -7.23 8.14
CA ILE A 171 13.51 -5.95 8.83
C ILE A 171 13.76 -4.75 7.90
N ALA A 172 14.87 -4.77 7.15
CA ALA A 172 15.24 -3.68 6.25
C ALA A 172 14.36 -3.56 4.99
N ARG A 173 13.51 -4.54 4.71
CA ARG A 173 12.78 -4.70 3.43
C ARG A 173 11.30 -4.39 3.46
N ASP A 174 10.72 -3.90 4.51
CA ASP A 174 9.27 -3.65 4.62
C ASP A 174 8.67 -2.76 3.49
N GLU A 175 9.09 -3.03 2.22
CA GLU A 175 8.72 -2.32 0.99
C GLU A 175 8.18 -3.26 -0.10
N ALA A 176 6.88 -3.29 -0.28
CA ALA A 176 6.15 -4.17 -1.20
C ALA A 176 5.74 -3.48 -2.53
N CYS A 177 5.98 -4.08 -3.71
CA CYS A 177 5.70 -3.48 -5.02
C CYS A 177 5.06 -4.44 -6.04
N TYR A 178 4.38 -3.85 -7.07
CA TYR A 178 3.86 -4.52 -8.25
C TYR A 178 4.83 -4.42 -9.42
N THR A 179 4.85 -5.41 -10.30
CA THR A 179 5.57 -5.33 -11.58
C THR A 179 4.86 -4.38 -12.56
N THR A 180 5.52 -4.03 -13.66
CA THR A 180 4.92 -3.21 -14.72
C THR A 180 3.67 -3.86 -15.32
N GLY A 181 2.81 -3.05 -15.92
CA GLY A 181 1.59 -3.52 -16.60
C GLY A 181 0.40 -3.74 -15.67
N HIS A 182 0.55 -3.55 -14.36
CA HIS A 182 -0.60 -3.45 -13.46
C HIS A 182 -1.30 -2.11 -13.66
N GLU A 183 -2.61 -2.10 -13.51
CA GLU A 183 -3.44 -0.89 -13.55
C GLU A 183 -4.07 -0.66 -12.17
N ALA A 184 -4.14 0.59 -11.73
CA ALA A 184 -4.92 1.00 -10.57
C ALA A 184 -6.26 1.60 -11.03
N LEU A 185 -7.32 1.38 -10.25
CA LEU A 185 -8.62 2.01 -10.52
C LEU A 185 -8.58 3.45 -10.01
N THR A 186 -8.84 4.41 -10.91
CA THR A 186 -9.03 5.81 -10.57
C THR A 186 -10.50 6.23 -10.75
N ASP A 187 -10.87 7.41 -10.30
CA ASP A 187 -12.21 7.97 -10.53
C ASP A 187 -12.53 8.19 -12.02
N THR A 188 -11.51 8.29 -12.87
CA THR A 188 -11.62 8.38 -14.33
C THR A 188 -11.50 7.03 -15.04
N GLY A 189 -11.13 5.97 -14.31
CA GLY A 189 -11.04 4.60 -14.81
C GLY A 189 -9.70 3.92 -14.55
N TRP A 190 -9.48 2.76 -15.19
CA TRP A 190 -8.24 2.01 -15.08
C TRP A 190 -7.09 2.74 -15.75
N LYS A 191 -6.03 3.03 -14.99
CA LYS A 191 -4.80 3.69 -15.42
C LYS A 191 -3.60 2.81 -15.04
N LEU A 192 -2.60 2.71 -15.92
CA LEU A 192 -1.37 1.99 -15.59
C LEU A 192 -0.76 2.56 -14.33
N ILE A 193 -0.28 1.68 -13.44
CA ILE A 193 0.27 2.10 -12.14
C ILE A 193 1.52 2.98 -12.31
N GLU A 194 2.25 2.76 -13.40
CA GLU A 194 3.41 3.58 -13.81
C GLU A 194 3.04 5.01 -14.25
N ASP A 195 1.80 5.23 -14.67
CA ASP A 195 1.31 6.53 -15.16
C ASP A 195 0.52 7.30 -14.10
N ILE A 196 0.29 6.72 -12.91
CA ILE A 196 -0.41 7.39 -11.80
C ILE A 196 0.40 8.58 -11.30
N THR A 197 -0.27 9.69 -11.09
CA THR A 197 0.27 10.94 -10.54
C THR A 197 -0.42 11.29 -9.22
N LYS A 198 0.08 12.29 -8.50
CA LYS A 198 -0.55 12.77 -7.26
C LYS A 198 -1.91 13.42 -7.48
N GLU A 199 -2.19 13.86 -8.70
CA GLU A 199 -3.47 14.49 -9.09
C GLU A 199 -4.58 13.45 -9.33
N ASP A 200 -4.22 12.18 -9.53
CA ASP A 200 -5.19 11.10 -9.71
C ASP A 200 -5.85 10.74 -8.38
N LYS A 201 -7.13 10.37 -8.42
CA LYS A 201 -7.83 9.79 -7.27
C LYS A 201 -7.96 8.29 -7.44
N VAL A 202 -7.28 7.54 -6.60
CA VAL A 202 -7.22 6.07 -6.64
C VAL A 202 -8.32 5.48 -5.76
N ALA A 203 -8.97 4.43 -6.23
CA ALA A 203 -9.98 3.69 -5.49
C ALA A 203 -9.34 2.87 -4.37
N GLN A 204 -9.35 3.39 -3.15
CA GLN A 204 -8.98 2.63 -1.96
C GLN A 204 -10.12 1.73 -1.50
N TYR A 205 -9.77 0.64 -0.81
CA TYR A 205 -10.71 -0.29 -0.22
C TYR A 205 -10.60 -0.26 1.31
N THR A 206 -11.71 -0.05 2.02
CA THR A 206 -11.74 0.04 3.47
C THR A 206 -12.26 -1.25 4.13
N ASN A 207 -12.01 -1.41 5.43
CA ASN A 207 -12.45 -2.58 6.19
C ASN A 207 -13.98 -2.76 6.23
N ASN A 208 -14.75 -1.70 5.97
CA ASN A 208 -16.22 -1.72 5.91
C ASN A 208 -16.75 -2.06 4.50
N ASN A 209 -15.91 -2.61 3.63
CA ASN A 209 -16.20 -2.87 2.22
C ASN A 209 -16.44 -1.61 1.38
N ALA A 210 -16.15 -0.42 1.90
CA ALA A 210 -16.34 0.82 1.15
C ALA A 210 -15.21 1.03 0.14
N VAL A 211 -15.56 1.66 -0.97
CA VAL A 211 -14.65 2.16 -1.99
C VAL A 211 -14.68 3.69 -1.94
N GLU A 212 -13.53 4.27 -1.76
CA GLU A 212 -13.35 5.71 -1.69
C GLU A 212 -12.26 6.14 -2.67
N PHE A 213 -12.47 7.24 -3.36
CA PHE A 213 -11.49 7.78 -4.31
C PHE A 213 -10.65 8.85 -3.61
N VAL A 214 -9.37 8.55 -3.39
CA VAL A 214 -8.44 9.38 -2.64
C VAL A 214 -7.17 9.64 -3.45
N HIS A 215 -6.52 10.79 -3.21
CA HIS A 215 -5.19 11.02 -3.76
C HIS A 215 -4.18 10.07 -3.10
N PRO A 216 -3.27 9.44 -3.89
CA PRO A 216 -2.24 8.60 -3.30
C PRO A 216 -1.33 9.43 -2.40
N THR A 217 -1.09 8.95 -1.19
CA THR A 217 -0.19 9.60 -0.22
C THR A 217 1.27 9.45 -0.64
N ALA A 218 1.61 8.35 -1.32
CA ALA A 218 2.92 8.16 -1.95
C ALA A 218 2.80 7.35 -3.25
N ILE A 219 3.73 7.61 -4.17
CA ILE A 219 3.91 6.88 -5.43
C ILE A 219 5.35 6.38 -5.45
N ILE A 220 5.52 5.07 -5.51
CA ILE A 220 6.82 4.42 -5.48
C ILE A 220 7.12 3.86 -6.85
N ASN A 221 8.33 4.15 -7.34
CA ASN A 221 8.87 3.66 -8.60
C ASN A 221 10.35 3.37 -8.37
N LYS A 222 10.75 2.12 -8.46
CA LYS A 222 12.14 1.72 -8.26
C LYS A 222 12.57 0.63 -9.23
N GLN A 223 13.85 0.57 -9.55
CA GLN A 223 14.44 -0.57 -10.25
C GLN A 223 14.48 -1.76 -9.28
N TYR A 224 14.07 -2.92 -9.75
CA TYR A 224 14.01 -4.15 -8.98
C TYR A 224 14.63 -5.29 -9.78
N ILE A 225 15.50 -6.05 -9.13
CA ILE A 225 16.05 -7.30 -9.67
C ILE A 225 15.85 -8.33 -8.58
N GLY A 226 15.06 -9.37 -8.86
CA GLY A 226 14.80 -10.38 -7.86
C GLY A 226 13.57 -11.21 -8.15
N ASP A 227 13.16 -12.00 -7.15
CA ASP A 227 12.01 -12.87 -7.26
C ASP A 227 10.70 -12.10 -7.20
N VAL A 228 9.82 -12.41 -8.13
CA VAL A 228 8.42 -12.02 -8.07
C VAL A 228 7.54 -13.27 -7.99
N TYR A 229 6.38 -13.11 -7.39
CA TYR A 229 5.40 -14.18 -7.27
C TYR A 229 4.18 -13.86 -8.11
N GLN A 230 3.89 -14.74 -9.04
CA GLN A 230 2.64 -14.72 -9.79
C GLN A 230 1.62 -15.57 -9.05
N PHE A 231 0.51 -14.94 -8.67
CA PHE A 231 -0.68 -15.61 -8.14
C PHE A 231 -1.68 -15.72 -9.27
N ILE A 232 -1.93 -16.93 -9.73
CA ILE A 232 -2.85 -17.21 -10.84
C ILE A 232 -3.84 -18.30 -10.44
N ASP A 233 -5.12 -18.09 -10.74
CA ASP A 233 -6.16 -19.09 -10.52
C ASP A 233 -6.43 -19.87 -11.81
N ASP A 234 -6.51 -21.21 -11.72
CA ASP A 234 -6.81 -22.11 -12.86
C ASP A 234 -8.03 -21.69 -13.69
N SER A 235 -9.02 -21.08 -13.01
CA SER A 235 -10.22 -20.55 -13.67
C SER A 235 -10.00 -19.15 -14.29
N GLY A 236 -8.79 -18.59 -14.19
CA GLY A 236 -8.44 -17.28 -14.71
C GLY A 236 -9.21 -16.13 -14.05
N ARG A 237 -9.55 -16.24 -12.76
CA ARG A 237 -10.30 -15.21 -12.03
C ARG A 237 -9.42 -14.23 -11.28
N ILE A 238 -8.22 -14.65 -10.91
CA ILE A 238 -7.23 -13.89 -10.14
C ILE A 238 -5.91 -13.98 -10.88
N GLU A 239 -5.24 -12.85 -11.05
CA GLU A 239 -3.86 -12.80 -11.50
C GLU A 239 -3.19 -11.54 -10.97
N GLN A 240 -2.03 -11.70 -10.32
CA GLN A 240 -1.16 -10.61 -9.85
C GLN A 240 0.28 -11.08 -9.96
N ILE A 241 1.20 -10.18 -10.30
CA ILE A 241 2.65 -10.42 -10.23
C ILE A 241 3.24 -9.36 -9.32
N VAL A 242 3.78 -9.79 -8.19
CA VAL A 242 4.22 -8.91 -7.09
C VAL A 242 5.58 -9.31 -6.58
N THR A 243 6.29 -8.39 -5.94
CA THR A 243 7.55 -8.68 -5.25
C THR A 243 7.33 -9.63 -4.07
N ALA A 244 8.40 -10.28 -3.61
CA ALA A 244 8.34 -11.31 -2.56
C ALA A 244 7.72 -10.81 -1.25
N ASP A 245 8.01 -9.60 -0.90
CA ASP A 245 7.59 -8.87 0.30
C ASP A 245 6.24 -8.16 0.14
N HIS A 246 5.59 -8.29 -1.05
CA HIS A 246 4.31 -7.63 -1.30
C HIS A 246 3.24 -8.08 -0.32
N ARG A 247 2.51 -7.10 0.22
CA ARG A 247 1.42 -7.29 1.16
C ARG A 247 0.17 -7.79 0.46
N MET A 248 -0.01 -9.10 0.46
CA MET A 248 -1.21 -9.76 -0.07
C MET A 248 -2.37 -9.56 0.90
N VAL A 249 -3.41 -8.86 0.45
CA VAL A 249 -4.61 -8.56 1.23
C VAL A 249 -5.72 -9.53 0.83
N TRP A 250 -6.35 -10.19 1.81
CA TRP A 250 -7.41 -11.17 1.58
C TRP A 250 -8.45 -11.17 2.69
N ARG A 251 -9.65 -11.66 2.40
CA ARG A 251 -10.72 -11.81 3.38
C ARG A 251 -10.77 -13.24 3.89
N GLU A 252 -10.83 -13.40 5.19
CA GLU A 252 -11.10 -14.67 5.83
C GLU A 252 -12.61 -14.99 5.74
N LEU A 253 -12.97 -16.14 5.16
CA LEU A 253 -14.38 -16.46 4.86
C LEU A 253 -15.23 -16.70 6.10
N PHE A 254 -14.64 -17.22 7.18
CA PHE A 254 -15.37 -17.54 8.41
C PHE A 254 -15.70 -16.30 9.25
N THR A 255 -14.76 -15.38 9.37
CA THR A 255 -14.92 -14.16 10.19
C THR A 255 -15.36 -12.95 9.37
N GLY A 256 -15.19 -13.00 8.05
CA GLY A 256 -15.40 -11.86 7.15
C GLY A 256 -14.35 -10.75 7.27
N ARG A 257 -13.36 -10.92 8.16
CA ARG A 257 -12.32 -9.89 8.42
C ARG A 257 -11.27 -9.88 7.31
N MET A 258 -10.76 -8.68 7.04
CA MET A 258 -9.58 -8.52 6.20
C MET A 258 -8.35 -8.98 6.97
N LYS A 259 -7.51 -9.72 6.28
CA LYS A 259 -6.22 -10.26 6.74
C LYS A 259 -5.16 -9.95 5.69
N GLU A 260 -3.92 -10.05 6.08
CA GLU A 260 -2.80 -9.84 5.19
C GLU A 260 -1.65 -10.81 5.49
N SER A 261 -0.79 -11.00 4.54
CA SER A 261 0.44 -11.78 4.65
C SER A 261 1.40 -11.39 3.52
N VAL A 262 2.67 -11.64 3.69
CA VAL A 262 3.70 -11.37 2.68
C VAL A 262 3.54 -12.34 1.50
N ALA A 263 3.73 -11.88 0.27
CA ALA A 263 3.54 -12.68 -0.94
C ALA A 263 4.40 -13.97 -0.94
N ALA A 264 5.65 -13.87 -0.48
CA ALA A 264 6.55 -15.03 -0.40
C ALA A 264 5.99 -16.16 0.46
N THR A 265 5.34 -15.84 1.59
CA THR A 265 4.79 -16.81 2.55
C THR A 265 3.29 -17.07 2.35
N THR A 266 2.61 -16.26 1.52
CA THR A 266 1.19 -16.41 1.28
C THR A 266 0.88 -17.74 0.59
N ASN A 267 0.12 -18.59 1.27
CA ASN A 267 -0.54 -19.75 0.67
C ASN A 267 -2.03 -19.54 0.68
N PHE A 268 -2.65 -19.60 -0.48
CA PHE A 268 -4.07 -19.45 -0.64
C PHE A 268 -4.79 -20.80 -0.41
N THR A 269 -5.85 -20.76 0.37
CA THR A 269 -6.65 -21.91 0.78
C THR A 269 -8.14 -21.65 0.55
N SER A 270 -8.98 -22.64 0.79
CA SER A 270 -10.45 -22.49 0.68
C SER A 270 -11.07 -21.54 1.71
N SER A 271 -10.34 -21.19 2.77
CA SER A 271 -10.79 -20.24 3.80
C SER A 271 -10.47 -18.77 3.46
N LYS A 272 -9.67 -18.51 2.42
CA LYS A 272 -9.25 -17.18 2.01
C LYS A 272 -9.98 -16.74 0.74
N ALA A 273 -10.24 -15.44 0.61
CA ALA A 273 -10.85 -14.87 -0.58
C ALA A 273 -10.27 -13.50 -0.93
N ILE A 274 -9.93 -13.29 -2.20
CA ILE A 274 -9.50 -11.99 -2.73
C ILE A 274 -10.72 -11.16 -3.07
N VAL A 275 -10.78 -9.94 -2.57
CA VAL A 275 -11.84 -8.97 -2.84
C VAL A 275 -11.68 -8.41 -4.25
N VAL A 276 -12.78 -8.24 -4.97
CA VAL A 276 -12.80 -7.74 -6.36
C VAL A 276 -13.83 -6.63 -6.59
N SER A 277 -14.62 -6.29 -5.56
CA SER A 277 -15.65 -5.25 -5.63
C SER A 277 -15.95 -4.71 -4.24
N GLY A 278 -16.47 -3.47 -4.17
CA GLY A 278 -16.85 -2.84 -2.91
C GLY A 278 -18.05 -1.89 -3.08
N ILE A 279 -18.30 -1.07 -2.07
CA ILE A 279 -19.48 -0.22 -1.94
C ILE A 279 -19.06 1.25 -1.98
N VAL A 280 -19.62 2.03 -2.91
CA VAL A 280 -19.58 3.50 -2.91
C VAL A 280 -20.92 3.99 -2.38
N LEU A 281 -20.90 4.62 -1.20
CA LEU A 281 -22.13 5.04 -0.50
C LEU A 281 -22.75 6.31 -1.06
N ALA A 282 -21.94 7.27 -1.48
CA ALA A 282 -22.38 8.57 -1.98
C ALA A 282 -22.23 8.68 -3.50
N GLY A 283 -23.13 9.42 -4.14
CA GLY A 283 -23.08 9.70 -5.57
C GLY A 283 -24.40 9.49 -6.29
N ALA A 284 -24.40 9.68 -7.61
CA ALA A 284 -25.59 9.49 -8.43
C ALA A 284 -26.10 8.05 -8.32
N VAL A 285 -27.40 7.88 -8.19
CA VAL A 285 -28.08 6.58 -8.07
C VAL A 285 -28.71 6.17 -9.40
N GLU A 286 -29.35 7.12 -10.07
CA GLU A 286 -30.07 6.86 -11.31
C GLU A 286 -29.16 7.02 -12.54
N LEU A 287 -29.48 6.25 -13.57
CA LEU A 287 -28.87 6.42 -14.87
C LEU A 287 -29.44 7.67 -15.54
N SER A 288 -28.59 8.48 -16.11
CA SER A 288 -29.00 9.63 -16.91
C SER A 288 -29.63 9.18 -18.24
N PRO A 289 -30.46 10.02 -18.88
CA PRO A 289 -31.09 9.70 -20.17
C PRO A 289 -30.06 9.30 -21.25
N ILE A 290 -28.92 9.97 -21.30
CA ILE A 290 -27.86 9.66 -22.29
C ILE A 290 -27.16 8.32 -21.99
N GLU A 291 -26.96 7.98 -20.73
CA GLU A 291 -26.42 6.68 -20.32
C GLU A 291 -27.38 5.55 -20.71
N ILE A 292 -28.68 5.74 -20.48
CA ILE A 292 -29.73 4.81 -20.87
C ILE A 292 -29.70 4.62 -22.40
N LEU A 293 -29.70 5.71 -23.16
CA LEU A 293 -29.67 5.67 -24.63
C LEU A 293 -28.46 4.87 -25.15
N ASN A 294 -27.28 5.13 -24.59
CA ASN A 294 -26.06 4.42 -25.00
C ASN A 294 -26.12 2.91 -24.68
N ILE A 295 -26.73 2.51 -23.55
CA ILE A 295 -26.93 1.09 -23.22
C ILE A 295 -27.90 0.43 -24.21
N TYR A 296 -29.01 1.10 -24.56
CA TYR A 296 -29.94 0.58 -25.55
C TYR A 296 -29.30 0.47 -26.94
N THR A 297 -28.48 1.43 -27.33
CA THR A 297 -27.75 1.40 -28.60
C THR A 297 -26.81 0.20 -28.66
N GLU A 298 -26.12 -0.12 -27.56
CA GLU A 298 -25.20 -1.27 -27.50
C GLU A 298 -25.93 -2.62 -27.68
N TYR A 299 -27.15 -2.77 -27.14
CA TYR A 299 -27.86 -4.06 -27.10
C TYR A 299 -29.00 -4.20 -28.10
N CYS A 300 -29.66 -3.13 -28.46
CA CYS A 300 -30.92 -3.15 -29.22
C CYS A 300 -30.89 -2.25 -30.45
N GLY A 301 -29.89 -1.35 -30.58
CA GLY A 301 -29.81 -0.38 -31.66
C GLY A 301 -29.19 -0.94 -32.93
N THR A 302 -29.84 -0.65 -34.07
CA THR A 302 -29.32 -0.89 -35.40
C THR A 302 -29.25 0.43 -36.15
N VAL A 303 -28.10 0.81 -36.67
CA VAL A 303 -27.96 2.01 -37.48
C VAL A 303 -28.49 1.69 -38.88
N LEU A 304 -29.55 2.37 -39.27
CA LEU A 304 -30.17 2.24 -40.58
C LEU A 304 -29.51 3.13 -41.62
N GLU A 305 -29.16 4.37 -41.21
CA GLU A 305 -28.62 5.38 -42.10
C GLU A 305 -27.67 6.31 -41.36
N VAL A 306 -26.63 6.77 -42.02
CA VAL A 306 -25.65 7.72 -41.53
C VAL A 306 -25.89 9.05 -42.23
N LEU A 307 -26.35 10.07 -41.49
CA LEU A 307 -26.57 11.44 -41.93
C LEU A 307 -25.37 12.31 -41.53
N GLU A 308 -25.26 13.53 -42.04
CA GLU A 308 -24.09 14.40 -41.84
C GLU A 308 -23.70 14.59 -40.35
N HIS A 309 -24.70 14.83 -39.48
CA HIS A 309 -24.49 15.05 -38.04
C HIS A 309 -25.38 14.16 -37.15
N LYS A 310 -26.10 13.22 -37.75
CA LYS A 310 -27.04 12.34 -37.05
C LYS A 310 -26.93 10.90 -37.56
N LEU A 311 -27.40 9.98 -36.76
CA LEU A 311 -27.60 8.60 -37.12
C LEU A 311 -29.07 8.26 -37.03
N LYS A 312 -29.64 7.69 -38.07
CA LYS A 312 -30.98 7.09 -38.00
C LYS A 312 -30.84 5.70 -37.40
N VAL A 313 -31.42 5.51 -36.23
CA VAL A 313 -31.26 4.29 -35.45
C VAL A 313 -32.61 3.64 -35.20
N GLU A 314 -32.67 2.34 -35.38
CA GLU A 314 -33.81 1.50 -35.02
C GLU A 314 -33.50 0.71 -33.75
N PHE A 315 -34.38 0.73 -32.79
CA PHE A 315 -34.30 -0.06 -31.55
C PHE A 315 -35.41 -1.11 -31.54
N ASN A 316 -35.04 -2.37 -31.37
CA ASN A 316 -35.96 -3.49 -31.22
C ASN A 316 -36.01 -3.92 -29.76
N VAL A 317 -37.00 -3.48 -29.01
CA VAL A 317 -37.09 -3.62 -27.56
C VAL A 317 -38.20 -4.62 -27.19
N LYS A 318 -37.85 -5.62 -26.38
CA LYS A 318 -38.83 -6.55 -25.83
C LYS A 318 -39.40 -5.97 -24.54
N ASN A 319 -40.68 -6.06 -24.37
CA ASN A 319 -41.56 -5.61 -23.26
C ASN A 319 -41.72 -4.09 -23.11
N GLU A 320 -42.86 -3.76 -22.56
CA GLU A 320 -43.35 -2.40 -22.39
C GLU A 320 -42.51 -1.55 -21.42
N THR A 321 -42.02 -2.16 -20.35
CA THR A 321 -41.18 -1.46 -19.34
C THR A 321 -39.91 -0.92 -19.95
N ASN A 322 -39.21 -1.73 -20.74
CA ASN A 322 -37.98 -1.32 -21.41
C ASN A 322 -38.29 -0.29 -22.52
N TRP A 323 -39.36 -0.48 -23.29
CA TRP A 323 -39.80 0.49 -24.28
C TRP A 323 -40.10 1.87 -23.65
N SER A 324 -40.90 1.91 -22.58
CA SER A 324 -41.21 3.16 -21.85
C SER A 324 -39.96 3.83 -21.29
N LYS A 325 -38.99 3.05 -20.83
CA LYS A 325 -37.70 3.59 -20.30
C LYS A 325 -36.90 4.28 -21.40
N LEU A 326 -36.76 3.64 -22.56
CA LEU A 326 -36.10 4.25 -23.72
C LEU A 326 -36.85 5.50 -24.23
N GLY A 327 -38.18 5.41 -24.40
CA GLY A 327 -39.00 6.54 -24.86
C GLY A 327 -38.88 7.77 -23.98
N ARG A 328 -38.96 7.58 -22.65
CA ARG A 328 -38.74 8.69 -21.68
C ARG A 328 -37.35 9.29 -21.79
N SER A 329 -36.34 8.48 -22.04
CA SER A 329 -34.97 8.98 -22.20
C SER A 329 -34.78 9.75 -23.48
N LEU A 330 -35.39 9.32 -24.59
CA LEU A 330 -35.39 10.07 -25.86
C LEU A 330 -36.09 11.43 -25.72
N VAL A 331 -37.28 11.45 -25.08
CA VAL A 331 -38.01 12.71 -24.80
C VAL A 331 -37.17 13.66 -23.94
N ALA A 332 -36.53 13.15 -22.87
CA ALA A 332 -35.67 13.95 -21.99
C ALA A 332 -34.43 14.51 -22.69
N LEU A 333 -34.01 13.90 -23.79
CA LEU A 333 -32.89 14.35 -24.63
C LEU A 333 -33.37 15.25 -25.80
N GLY A 334 -34.68 15.52 -25.89
CA GLY A 334 -35.28 16.30 -27.00
C GLY A 334 -35.25 15.55 -28.35
N ILE A 335 -35.21 14.22 -28.31
CA ILE A 335 -35.16 13.37 -29.51
C ILE A 335 -36.58 12.87 -29.81
N SER A 336 -37.12 13.25 -30.96
CA SER A 336 -38.40 12.74 -31.46
C SER A 336 -38.20 11.33 -32.01
N TYR A 337 -39.21 10.49 -31.87
CA TYR A 337 -39.18 9.12 -32.36
C TYR A 337 -40.54 8.62 -32.82
N ASP A 338 -40.53 7.73 -33.79
CA ASP A 338 -41.68 6.94 -34.23
C ASP A 338 -41.59 5.55 -33.60
N TYR A 339 -42.75 4.92 -33.39
CA TYR A 339 -42.77 3.55 -32.91
C TYR A 339 -43.91 2.72 -33.47
N TYR A 340 -43.71 1.42 -33.56
CA TYR A 340 -44.76 0.46 -33.83
C TYR A 340 -44.57 -0.82 -33.01
N ILE A 341 -45.62 -1.59 -32.84
CA ILE A 341 -45.63 -2.82 -32.04
C ILE A 341 -45.92 -4.00 -32.96
N THR A 342 -45.04 -4.99 -32.91
CA THR A 342 -45.27 -6.26 -33.60
C THR A 342 -46.00 -7.20 -32.63
N TYR A 343 -47.30 -7.25 -32.67
CA TYR A 343 -48.14 -7.99 -31.70
C TYR A 343 -47.79 -9.51 -31.63
N LYS A 344 -47.39 -10.15 -32.74
CA LYS A 344 -47.02 -11.57 -32.75
C LYS A 344 -45.80 -11.87 -31.90
N THR A 345 -44.87 -10.97 -31.75
CA THR A 345 -43.58 -11.16 -31.05
C THR A 345 -43.48 -10.33 -29.76
N GLY A 346 -44.37 -9.38 -29.50
CA GLY A 346 -44.29 -8.46 -28.39
C GLY A 346 -43.09 -7.52 -28.45
N VAL A 347 -42.57 -7.27 -29.65
CA VAL A 347 -41.41 -6.39 -29.87
C VAL A 347 -41.93 -4.99 -30.22
N TYR A 348 -41.40 -4.01 -29.49
CA TYR A 348 -41.58 -2.58 -29.74
C TYR A 348 -40.41 -2.10 -30.60
N THR A 349 -40.68 -1.58 -31.79
CA THR A 349 -39.68 -1.00 -32.65
C THR A 349 -39.78 0.51 -32.58
N ILE A 350 -38.67 1.17 -32.22
CA ILE A 350 -38.53 2.61 -32.15
C ILE A 350 -37.53 3.05 -33.19
N THR A 351 -37.92 4.06 -33.99
CA THR A 351 -37.00 4.67 -34.98
C THR A 351 -36.82 6.13 -34.64
N CYS A 352 -35.60 6.60 -34.58
CA CYS A 352 -35.28 8.00 -34.29
C CYS A 352 -33.98 8.46 -34.94
N GLU A 353 -33.78 9.76 -35.03
CA GLU A 353 -32.52 10.38 -35.44
C GLU A 353 -31.76 10.88 -34.22
N ILE A 354 -30.58 10.36 -34.01
CA ILE A 354 -29.73 10.66 -32.85
C ILE A 354 -28.50 11.46 -33.31
N PRO A 355 -28.16 12.59 -32.65
CA PRO A 355 -26.91 13.28 -32.94
C PRO A 355 -25.72 12.35 -32.80
N THR A 356 -24.82 12.34 -33.77
CA THR A 356 -23.65 11.42 -33.79
C THR A 356 -22.79 11.55 -32.53
N ALA A 357 -22.65 12.79 -32.00
CA ALA A 357 -21.92 13.09 -30.77
C ALA A 357 -22.53 12.44 -29.50
N SER A 358 -23.85 12.13 -29.54
CA SER A 358 -24.55 11.53 -28.40
C SER A 358 -24.35 10.02 -28.25
N LEU A 359 -23.83 9.35 -29.28
CA LEU A 359 -23.63 7.91 -29.29
C LEU A 359 -22.16 7.53 -29.12
N GLN A 360 -21.88 6.80 -28.07
CA GLN A 360 -20.54 6.30 -27.76
C GLN A 360 -20.58 4.78 -27.65
N LYS A 361 -19.84 4.11 -28.53
CA LYS A 361 -19.78 2.64 -28.60
C LYS A 361 -18.88 2.06 -27.51
N TYR A 362 -19.08 0.76 -27.24
CA TYR A 362 -18.22 -0.06 -26.38
C TYR A 362 -18.13 0.45 -24.94
N PHE A 363 -19.20 1.04 -24.42
CA PHE A 363 -19.22 1.63 -23.07
C PHE A 363 -18.13 2.71 -22.84
N SER A 364 -17.60 3.33 -23.91
CA SER A 364 -16.58 4.39 -23.80
C SER A 364 -17.04 5.59 -22.98
N TRP A 365 -18.37 5.83 -22.92
CA TRP A 365 -19.02 6.87 -22.13
C TRP A 365 -19.03 6.59 -20.63
N VAL A 366 -18.74 5.37 -20.19
CA VAL A 366 -18.74 5.01 -18.77
C VAL A 366 -17.70 5.82 -18.02
N ASN A 367 -18.20 6.60 -17.07
CA ASN A 367 -17.41 7.35 -16.08
C ASN A 367 -18.01 7.06 -14.71
N ILE A 368 -17.16 6.59 -13.77
CA ILE A 368 -17.55 6.21 -12.41
C ILE A 368 -17.42 7.36 -11.39
N GLN A 369 -16.89 8.50 -11.80
CA GLN A 369 -16.73 9.68 -10.95
C GLN A 369 -18.09 10.17 -10.44
N GLY A 370 -18.22 10.30 -9.12
CA GLY A 370 -19.47 10.74 -8.50
C GLY A 370 -20.64 9.76 -8.63
N LYS A 371 -20.39 8.48 -8.91
CA LYS A 371 -21.40 7.43 -9.04
C LYS A 371 -21.42 6.52 -7.80
N SER A 372 -22.62 6.09 -7.40
CA SER A 372 -22.83 5.19 -6.28
C SER A 372 -22.89 3.70 -6.71
N THR A 373 -22.85 2.82 -5.74
CA THR A 373 -23.09 1.37 -5.95
C THR A 373 -24.46 1.10 -6.59
N LEU A 374 -25.50 1.84 -6.22
CA LEU A 374 -26.82 1.67 -6.82
C LEU A 374 -26.84 2.05 -8.30
N TRP A 375 -26.14 3.12 -8.67
CA TRP A 375 -25.96 3.46 -10.09
C TRP A 375 -25.31 2.30 -10.86
N ALA A 376 -24.24 1.74 -10.32
CA ALA A 376 -23.53 0.62 -10.94
C ALA A 376 -24.44 -0.61 -11.10
N GLN A 377 -25.21 -0.94 -10.07
CA GLN A 377 -26.17 -2.04 -10.09
C GLN A 377 -27.32 -1.77 -11.09
N ASN A 378 -27.82 -0.54 -11.19
CA ASN A 378 -28.84 -0.14 -12.16
C ASN A 378 -28.33 -0.30 -13.60
N LEU A 379 -27.07 0.10 -13.87
CA LEU A 379 -26.44 -0.11 -15.17
C LEU A 379 -26.35 -1.61 -15.52
N ILE A 380 -25.80 -2.42 -14.63
CA ILE A 380 -25.65 -3.88 -14.84
C ILE A 380 -27.01 -4.55 -15.03
N ASN A 381 -28.03 -4.18 -14.25
CA ASN A 381 -29.38 -4.71 -14.38
C ASN A 381 -30.03 -4.33 -15.72
N LEU A 382 -29.81 -3.13 -16.21
CA LEU A 382 -30.32 -2.73 -17.52
C LEU A 382 -29.61 -3.49 -18.65
N CYS A 383 -28.30 -3.65 -18.59
CA CYS A 383 -27.55 -4.52 -19.52
C CYS A 383 -28.11 -5.94 -19.54
N ARG A 384 -28.36 -6.52 -18.36
CA ARG A 384 -28.98 -7.83 -18.21
C ARG A 384 -30.37 -7.90 -18.84
N ALA A 385 -31.24 -6.92 -18.58
CA ALA A 385 -32.62 -6.87 -19.07
C ALA A 385 -32.69 -6.80 -20.61
N LEU A 386 -31.74 -6.11 -21.24
CA LEU A 386 -31.70 -5.92 -22.69
C LEU A 386 -31.01 -7.05 -23.45
N ASN A 387 -30.18 -7.83 -22.77
CA ASN A 387 -29.40 -8.92 -23.42
C ASN A 387 -30.25 -10.09 -23.97
N GLY A 388 -31.56 -10.09 -23.71
CA GLY A 388 -32.58 -10.84 -24.46
C GLY A 388 -32.58 -12.37 -24.39
N ASN A 389 -31.65 -12.99 -23.68
CA ASN A 389 -31.56 -14.45 -23.59
C ASN A 389 -32.25 -15.02 -22.33
N LYS A 390 -33.28 -15.85 -22.51
CA LYS A 390 -33.90 -16.64 -21.41
C LYS A 390 -32.87 -17.49 -20.64
N SER A 391 -31.71 -17.80 -21.24
CA SER A 391 -30.60 -18.50 -20.61
C SER A 391 -29.80 -17.63 -19.61
N CYS A 392 -30.14 -16.35 -19.43
CA CYS A 392 -29.50 -15.46 -18.48
C CYS A 392 -29.96 -15.68 -17.03
N MET A 393 -31.00 -16.47 -16.80
CA MET A 393 -31.44 -16.83 -15.44
C MET A 393 -30.77 -18.13 -15.03
N SER A 394 -29.92 -18.08 -14.03
CA SER A 394 -29.40 -19.26 -13.35
C SER A 394 -30.48 -19.78 -12.37
N SER A 395 -30.59 -21.10 -12.21
CA SER A 395 -31.38 -21.70 -11.11
C SER A 395 -30.83 -21.38 -9.72
N VAL A 396 -29.63 -20.83 -9.65
CA VAL A 396 -28.97 -20.45 -8.39
C VAL A 396 -29.30 -18.99 -8.06
N PRO A 397 -29.91 -18.70 -6.91
CA PRO A 397 -30.20 -17.34 -6.47
C PRO A 397 -28.95 -16.44 -6.51
N GLY A 398 -29.14 -15.22 -6.97
CA GLY A 398 -28.03 -14.25 -7.06
C GLY A 398 -27.04 -14.48 -8.20
N LYS A 399 -27.24 -15.47 -9.07
CA LYS A 399 -26.43 -15.68 -10.29
C LYS A 399 -27.18 -15.26 -11.53
N PHE A 400 -26.49 -14.60 -12.44
CA PHE A 400 -26.97 -14.33 -13.80
C PHE A 400 -25.79 -14.19 -14.76
N LYS A 401 -26.09 -14.16 -16.04
CA LYS A 401 -25.09 -13.89 -17.09
C LYS A 401 -25.66 -12.92 -18.11
N PHE A 402 -24.77 -12.19 -18.77
CA PHE A 402 -25.06 -11.42 -19.95
C PHE A 402 -23.84 -11.40 -20.89
N THR A 403 -24.03 -10.98 -22.11
CA THR A 403 -22.97 -10.93 -23.12
C THR A 403 -22.65 -9.49 -23.44
N ILE A 404 -21.38 -9.17 -23.62
CA ILE A 404 -20.91 -7.92 -24.21
C ILE A 404 -20.45 -8.20 -25.64
N ASN A 405 -20.78 -7.29 -26.54
CA ASN A 405 -20.57 -7.51 -27.98
C ASN A 405 -19.14 -7.21 -28.44
N HIS A 406 -18.31 -6.60 -27.58
CA HIS A 406 -16.96 -6.23 -27.95
C HIS A 406 -16.01 -6.30 -26.73
N THR A 407 -14.75 -6.74 -26.95
CA THR A 407 -13.73 -6.88 -25.92
C THR A 407 -13.40 -5.55 -25.20
N LYS A 408 -13.40 -4.44 -25.94
CA LYS A 408 -13.17 -3.09 -25.38
C LYS A 408 -14.16 -2.71 -24.27
N SER A 409 -15.38 -3.25 -24.31
CA SER A 409 -16.41 -3.03 -23.29
C SER A 409 -16.05 -3.64 -21.93
N LEU A 410 -15.21 -4.68 -21.89
CA LEU A 410 -14.86 -5.38 -20.65
C LEU A 410 -14.14 -4.46 -19.66
N LYS A 411 -13.11 -3.73 -20.12
CA LYS A 411 -12.34 -2.81 -19.29
C LYS A 411 -13.24 -1.77 -18.61
N LYS A 412 -14.20 -1.22 -19.37
CA LYS A 412 -15.17 -0.23 -18.86
C LYS A 412 -16.16 -0.82 -17.87
N LEU A 413 -16.70 -2.00 -18.15
CA LEU A 413 -17.61 -2.68 -17.23
C LEU A 413 -16.91 -3.17 -15.96
N GLN A 414 -15.65 -3.54 -16.01
CA GLN A 414 -14.89 -3.89 -14.81
C GLN A 414 -14.80 -2.73 -13.81
N GLN A 415 -14.76 -1.46 -14.25
CA GLN A 415 -14.85 -0.30 -13.37
C GLN A 415 -16.21 -0.25 -12.65
N VAL A 416 -17.29 -0.51 -13.38
CA VAL A 416 -18.65 -0.55 -12.83
C VAL A 416 -18.78 -1.69 -11.82
N PHE A 417 -18.24 -2.88 -12.14
CA PHE A 417 -18.27 -4.01 -11.21
C PHE A 417 -17.44 -3.75 -9.95
N ALA A 418 -16.30 -3.08 -10.05
CA ALA A 418 -15.46 -2.76 -8.89
C ALA A 418 -16.21 -1.96 -7.80
N ILE A 419 -17.18 -1.12 -8.20
CA ILE A 419 -18.00 -0.30 -7.27
C ILE A 419 -19.42 -0.84 -7.05
N SER A 420 -19.79 -1.99 -7.64
CA SER A 420 -21.16 -2.52 -7.58
C SER A 420 -21.45 -3.43 -6.38
N ASN A 421 -20.44 -3.82 -5.61
CA ASN A 421 -20.48 -4.88 -4.60
C ASN A 421 -20.86 -6.27 -5.17
N TRP A 422 -20.84 -6.43 -6.49
CA TRP A 422 -21.07 -7.69 -7.18
C TRP A 422 -19.78 -8.15 -7.86
N LYS A 423 -19.63 -9.44 -8.09
CA LYS A 423 -18.44 -9.96 -8.76
C LYS A 423 -18.72 -10.59 -10.11
N ILE A 424 -17.80 -10.38 -11.03
CA ILE A 424 -17.64 -11.24 -12.19
C ILE A 424 -16.94 -12.50 -11.71
N TYR A 425 -17.60 -13.66 -11.72
CA TYR A 425 -16.96 -14.89 -11.26
C TYR A 425 -16.38 -15.74 -12.39
N HIS A 426 -16.75 -15.43 -13.63
CA HIS A 426 -16.18 -16.06 -14.81
C HIS A 426 -16.43 -15.21 -16.05
N THR A 427 -15.38 -15.04 -16.86
CA THR A 427 -15.47 -14.45 -18.20
C THR A 427 -14.89 -15.43 -19.20
N HIS A 428 -15.54 -15.60 -20.34
CA HIS A 428 -15.00 -16.40 -21.42
C HIS A 428 -15.42 -15.81 -22.77
N PRO A 429 -14.58 -15.97 -23.81
CA PRO A 429 -14.92 -15.49 -25.15
C PRO A 429 -16.28 -16.05 -25.59
N SER A 430 -17.06 -15.23 -26.25
CA SER A 430 -18.31 -15.68 -26.85
C SER A 430 -17.99 -16.53 -28.07
N LYS A 431 -18.61 -17.72 -28.16
CA LYS A 431 -18.50 -18.58 -29.36
C LYS A 431 -19.20 -17.98 -30.58
N LYS A 432 -20.06 -16.99 -30.40
CA LYS A 432 -20.96 -16.44 -31.44
C LYS A 432 -20.59 -15.01 -31.85
N TYR A 433 -19.91 -14.24 -31.03
CA TYR A 433 -19.59 -12.82 -31.24
C TYR A 433 -18.17 -12.49 -30.79
N VAL A 434 -17.61 -11.40 -31.31
CA VAL A 434 -16.30 -10.86 -30.87
C VAL A 434 -16.44 -10.17 -29.53
N GLY A 435 -16.81 -10.91 -28.47
CA GLY A 435 -17.07 -10.37 -27.15
C GLY A 435 -16.95 -11.41 -26.05
N TYR A 436 -17.42 -11.08 -24.85
CA TYR A 436 -17.35 -11.94 -23.67
C TYR A 436 -18.72 -12.28 -23.12
N ASN A 437 -18.84 -13.50 -22.63
CA ASN A 437 -19.92 -13.89 -21.72
C ASN A 437 -19.48 -13.56 -20.29
N ILE A 438 -20.22 -12.72 -19.60
CA ILE A 438 -19.95 -12.30 -18.23
C ILE A 438 -20.91 -13.02 -17.30
N ASN A 439 -20.37 -13.82 -16.37
CA ASN A 439 -21.12 -14.48 -15.33
C ASN A 439 -21.00 -13.68 -14.02
N VAL A 440 -22.12 -13.29 -13.43
CA VAL A 440 -22.20 -12.41 -12.28
C VAL A 440 -22.74 -13.14 -11.06
N LEU A 441 -22.17 -12.84 -9.90
CA LEU A 441 -22.68 -13.26 -8.59
C LEU A 441 -22.92 -12.02 -7.73
N THR A 442 -24.17 -11.84 -7.26
CA THR A 442 -24.59 -10.67 -6.48
C THR A 442 -24.46 -10.85 -4.97
N THR A 443 -24.24 -12.10 -4.52
CA THR A 443 -24.19 -12.45 -3.10
C THR A 443 -22.78 -12.38 -2.49
N ARG A 444 -21.77 -12.19 -3.32
CA ARG A 444 -20.36 -12.13 -2.87
C ARG A 444 -19.57 -11.17 -3.77
N ASN A 445 -18.66 -10.45 -3.17
CA ASN A 445 -17.75 -9.51 -3.84
C ASN A 445 -16.28 -9.99 -3.83
N SER A 446 -16.04 -11.26 -3.58
CA SER A 446 -14.70 -11.84 -3.48
C SER A 446 -14.61 -13.22 -4.11
N HIS A 447 -13.41 -13.62 -4.57
CA HIS A 447 -13.09 -14.94 -5.12
C HIS A 447 -12.38 -15.79 -4.09
N ILE A 448 -12.88 -17.04 -3.88
CA ILE A 448 -12.20 -18.04 -3.05
C ILE A 448 -10.92 -18.47 -3.76
N THR A 449 -9.83 -18.60 -3.01
CA THR A 449 -8.48 -18.78 -3.53
C THR A 449 -7.97 -20.23 -3.54
N SER A 450 -8.85 -21.22 -3.27
CA SER A 450 -8.46 -22.65 -3.17
C SER A 450 -7.82 -23.25 -4.42
N LYS A 451 -7.95 -22.59 -5.56
CA LYS A 451 -7.36 -22.99 -6.85
C LYS A 451 -6.33 -21.98 -7.36
N THR A 452 -5.84 -21.12 -6.49
CA THR A 452 -4.83 -20.14 -6.84
C THR A 452 -3.45 -20.76 -6.64
N GLU A 453 -2.70 -20.87 -7.71
CA GLU A 453 -1.31 -21.28 -7.72
C GLU A 453 -0.40 -20.09 -7.47
N LYS A 454 0.73 -20.35 -6.83
CA LYS A 454 1.80 -19.39 -6.62
C LYS A 454 3.02 -19.84 -7.41
N VAL A 455 3.41 -19.08 -8.41
CA VAL A 455 4.57 -19.35 -9.26
C VAL A 455 5.66 -18.33 -8.99
N LYS A 456 6.84 -18.80 -8.60
CA LYS A 456 8.02 -17.95 -8.39
C LYS A 456 8.71 -17.72 -9.74
N GLN A 457 9.10 -16.47 -10.02
CA GLN A 457 9.77 -16.06 -11.24
C GLN A 457 10.89 -15.06 -10.95
N ASN A 458 12.01 -15.14 -11.66
CA ASN A 458 13.04 -14.10 -11.62
C ASN A 458 12.59 -12.90 -12.46
N TYR A 459 12.76 -11.70 -11.92
CA TYR A 459 12.36 -10.45 -12.56
C TYR A 459 13.49 -9.42 -12.52
N SER A 460 13.69 -8.73 -13.62
CA SER A 460 14.59 -7.58 -13.70
C SER A 460 13.87 -6.44 -14.43
N GLY A 461 13.50 -5.40 -13.71
CA GLY A 461 12.75 -4.29 -14.28
C GLY A 461 12.27 -3.32 -13.21
N LYS A 462 11.47 -2.35 -13.61
CA LYS A 462 10.85 -1.41 -12.67
C LYS A 462 9.67 -2.07 -11.95
N VAL A 463 9.51 -1.71 -10.69
CA VAL A 463 8.35 -2.06 -9.87
C VAL A 463 7.72 -0.80 -9.29
N TYR A 464 6.42 -0.86 -9.08
CA TYR A 464 5.59 0.28 -8.72
C TYR A 464 4.69 -0.04 -7.54
N CYS A 465 4.45 0.94 -6.69
CA CYS A 465 3.44 0.84 -5.65
C CYS A 465 2.80 2.21 -5.38
N LEU A 466 1.56 2.16 -4.91
CA LEU A 466 0.83 3.32 -4.43
C LEU A 466 0.58 3.16 -2.94
N SER A 467 0.69 4.25 -2.20
CA SER A 467 0.20 4.29 -0.82
C SER A 467 -1.12 5.04 -0.78
N VAL A 468 -2.11 4.44 -0.13
CA VAL A 468 -3.42 5.04 0.13
C VAL A 468 -3.75 4.92 1.62
N PRO A 469 -4.56 5.81 2.21
CA PRO A 469 -4.83 5.82 3.65
C PRO A 469 -5.34 4.49 4.23
N SER A 470 -6.18 3.75 3.49
CA SER A 470 -6.72 2.45 3.94
C SER A 470 -5.71 1.31 3.90
N GLY A 471 -4.57 1.50 3.27
CA GLY A 471 -3.58 0.45 3.07
C GLY A 471 -3.90 -0.57 1.98
N ALA A 472 -5.02 -0.42 1.25
CA ALA A 472 -5.42 -1.34 0.19
C ALA A 472 -6.17 -0.61 -0.93
N PHE A 473 -5.92 -0.98 -2.18
CA PHE A 473 -6.53 -0.34 -3.35
C PHE A 473 -6.83 -1.35 -4.46
N PHE A 474 -7.67 -0.95 -5.41
CA PHE A 474 -8.05 -1.80 -6.53
C PHE A 474 -6.96 -1.81 -7.60
N VAL A 475 -6.52 -3.02 -7.94
CA VAL A 475 -5.58 -3.29 -9.02
C VAL A 475 -6.19 -4.20 -10.08
N ARG A 476 -5.68 -4.12 -11.30
CA ARG A 476 -6.03 -4.98 -12.41
C ARG A 476 -4.76 -5.42 -13.15
N TYR A 477 -4.67 -6.71 -13.45
CA TYR A 477 -3.61 -7.28 -14.27
C TYR A 477 -4.21 -8.34 -15.18
N ASN A 478 -3.81 -8.38 -16.46
CA ASN A 478 -4.34 -9.31 -17.46
C ASN A 478 -5.87 -9.48 -17.39
N GLU A 479 -6.61 -8.34 -17.32
CA GLU A 479 -8.07 -8.31 -17.20
C GLU A 479 -8.64 -8.93 -15.90
N LYS A 480 -7.82 -9.17 -14.88
CA LYS A 480 -8.26 -9.68 -13.57
C LYS A 480 -8.19 -8.57 -12.53
N VAL A 481 -9.33 -8.31 -11.89
CA VAL A 481 -9.49 -7.29 -10.86
C VAL A 481 -9.31 -7.90 -9.48
N SER A 482 -8.60 -7.21 -8.61
CA SER A 482 -8.40 -7.60 -7.22
C SER A 482 -8.11 -6.38 -6.34
N VAL A 483 -8.25 -6.54 -5.04
CA VAL A 483 -7.72 -5.59 -4.05
C VAL A 483 -6.35 -6.09 -3.62
N GLY A 484 -5.36 -5.20 -3.64
CA GLY A 484 -4.01 -5.45 -3.18
C GLY A 484 -3.54 -4.43 -2.16
N GLY A 485 -2.48 -4.78 -1.43
CA GLY A 485 -1.91 -3.93 -0.39
C GLY A 485 -1.00 -2.83 -0.92
N ASN A 486 -0.79 -1.80 -0.11
CA ASN A 486 0.22 -0.76 -0.35
C ASN A 486 1.50 -1.01 0.46
N CYS A 487 2.50 -0.17 0.22
CA CYS A 487 3.80 -0.17 0.89
C CYS A 487 3.76 0.64 2.19
N HIS A 488 4.44 0.19 3.24
CA HIS A 488 4.47 0.89 4.55
C HIS A 488 5.65 1.84 4.72
N THR A 489 6.70 1.71 3.95
CA THR A 489 7.92 2.51 4.10
C THR A 489 7.74 3.96 3.72
N ARG A 490 8.40 4.84 4.51
CA ARG A 490 8.48 6.29 4.33
C ARG A 490 7.29 7.09 4.83
N LEU A 491 6.62 6.60 5.87
CA LEU A 491 5.55 7.37 6.52
C LEU A 491 6.01 8.78 6.88
N THR A 492 7.18 8.92 7.50
CA THR A 492 7.75 10.21 7.92
C THR A 492 8.10 11.13 6.74
N GLU A 493 8.70 10.61 5.67
CA GLU A 493 8.95 11.38 4.44
C GLU A 493 7.64 11.87 3.82
N THR A 494 6.62 11.02 3.80
CA THR A 494 5.30 11.35 3.26
C THR A 494 4.61 12.42 4.10
N ILE A 495 4.66 12.32 5.43
CA ILE A 495 4.10 13.33 6.33
C ILE A 495 4.76 14.69 6.08
N ILE A 496 6.10 14.75 6.07
CA ILE A 496 6.85 16.00 5.83
C ILE A 496 6.50 16.60 4.47
N LYS A 497 6.48 15.79 3.40
CA LYS A 497 6.12 16.26 2.06
C LYS A 497 4.68 16.77 1.96
N ASN A 498 3.74 16.11 2.64
CA ASN A 498 2.35 16.55 2.69
C ASN A 498 2.22 17.88 3.42
N TRP A 499 2.96 18.09 4.51
CA TRP A 499 3.03 19.39 5.17
C TRP A 499 3.62 20.48 4.27
N GLN A 500 4.69 20.17 3.53
CA GLN A 500 5.30 21.10 2.57
C GLN A 500 4.38 21.46 1.39
N ALA A 501 3.48 20.55 1.00
CA ALA A 501 2.52 20.77 -0.07
C ALA A 501 1.15 21.26 0.43
N GLY A 502 0.93 21.30 1.75
CA GLY A 502 -0.33 21.68 2.37
C GLY A 502 -0.54 23.19 2.46
N GLU A 503 -1.69 23.58 3.00
CA GLU A 503 -2.11 24.99 3.13
C GLU A 503 -1.95 25.53 4.58
N ASP A 504 -1.51 24.71 5.54
CA ASP A 504 -1.28 25.14 6.92
C ASP A 504 -0.06 26.07 6.99
N LYS A 505 -0.35 27.37 7.10
CA LYS A 505 0.69 28.42 7.10
C LYS A 505 1.65 28.29 8.30
N ASP A 506 1.15 27.83 9.45
CA ASP A 506 1.97 27.67 10.64
C ASP A 506 3.03 26.59 10.41
N ILE A 507 2.63 25.43 9.92
CA ILE A 507 3.57 24.32 9.67
C ILE A 507 4.56 24.66 8.56
N LEU A 508 4.11 25.40 7.52
CA LEU A 508 5.01 25.87 6.44
C LEU A 508 6.05 26.87 6.96
N ASN A 509 5.67 27.77 7.87
CA ASN A 509 6.59 28.69 8.52
C ASN A 509 7.58 27.95 9.41
N ILE A 510 7.09 27.00 10.23
CA ILE A 510 7.93 26.16 11.10
C ILE A 510 8.98 25.40 10.27
N ILE A 511 8.56 24.74 9.17
CA ILE A 511 9.49 24.02 8.29
C ILE A 511 10.61 24.95 7.77
N LYS A 512 10.29 26.19 7.46
CA LYS A 512 11.23 27.18 6.95
C LYS A 512 12.14 27.74 8.03
N GLU A 513 11.59 28.03 9.21
CA GLU A 513 12.32 28.56 10.37
C GLU A 513 13.28 27.51 10.93
N GLU A 514 12.87 26.24 10.97
CA GLU A 514 13.66 25.15 11.53
C GLU A 514 14.60 24.48 10.50
N GLU A 515 14.67 24.95 9.28
CA GLU A 515 15.51 24.36 8.22
C GLU A 515 16.96 24.17 8.67
N GLN A 516 17.55 25.19 9.32
CA GLN A 516 18.92 25.12 9.80
C GLN A 516 19.07 24.15 10.97
N LEU A 517 18.09 24.06 11.84
CA LEU A 517 18.10 23.08 12.94
C LEU A 517 18.00 21.66 12.39
N VAL A 518 17.19 21.43 11.36
CA VAL A 518 17.08 20.11 10.71
C VAL A 518 18.43 19.71 10.10
N TYR A 519 19.13 20.60 9.41
CA TYR A 519 20.50 20.33 8.94
C TYR A 519 21.43 19.97 10.10
N THR A 520 21.37 20.70 11.21
CA THR A 520 22.15 20.41 12.42
C THR A 520 21.81 19.01 13.00
N MET A 521 20.52 18.63 13.02
CA MET A 521 20.09 17.30 13.47
C MET A 521 20.69 16.18 12.60
N PHE A 522 20.69 16.37 11.28
CA PHE A 522 21.31 15.43 10.35
C PHE A 522 22.81 15.33 10.55
N ASP A 523 23.50 16.46 10.67
CA ASP A 523 24.95 16.51 10.85
C ASP A 523 25.40 15.86 12.17
N LEU A 524 24.71 16.17 13.27
CA LEU A 524 24.95 15.53 14.57
C LEU A 524 24.72 14.02 14.52
N ALA A 525 23.67 13.56 13.83
CA ALA A 525 23.41 12.15 13.67
C ALA A 525 24.51 11.45 12.84
N VAL A 526 24.95 12.07 11.74
CA VAL A 526 26.05 11.56 10.91
C VAL A 526 27.36 11.51 11.69
N ALA A 527 27.69 12.57 12.44
CA ALA A 527 28.88 12.59 13.29
C ALA A 527 28.84 11.48 14.34
N ALA A 528 27.71 11.32 15.02
CA ALA A 528 27.54 10.24 16.01
C ALA A 528 27.67 8.84 15.38
N GLU A 529 27.16 8.62 14.17
CA GLU A 529 27.28 7.32 13.50
C GLU A 529 28.70 7.05 12.99
N ILE A 530 29.46 8.10 12.62
CA ILE A 530 30.90 7.97 12.30
C ILE A 530 31.69 7.59 13.56
N GLU A 531 31.45 8.24 14.71
CA GLU A 531 32.05 7.86 15.99
C GLU A 531 31.69 6.39 16.36
N TRP A 532 30.47 5.98 16.06
CA TRP A 532 30.06 4.58 16.24
C TRP A 532 30.86 3.63 15.34
N ALA A 533 31.09 3.97 14.10
CA ALA A 533 31.94 3.22 13.19
C ALA A 533 33.38 3.13 13.71
N GLU A 534 33.93 4.23 14.22
CA GLU A 534 35.27 4.26 14.84
C GLU A 534 35.33 3.34 16.08
N TYR A 535 34.31 3.37 16.95
CA TYR A 535 34.22 2.47 18.08
C TYR A 535 34.17 1.00 17.67
N LEU A 536 33.33 0.66 16.68
CA LEU A 536 33.20 -0.72 16.20
C LEU A 536 34.50 -1.26 15.61
N PHE A 537 35.21 -0.44 14.84
CA PHE A 537 36.40 -0.85 14.11
C PHE A 537 37.74 -0.50 14.81
N LYS A 538 37.69 -0.09 16.10
CA LYS A 538 38.88 0.33 16.85
C LYS A 538 40.02 -0.69 16.91
N ASN A 539 39.72 -1.98 16.83
CA ASN A 539 40.68 -3.06 16.88
C ASN A 539 40.83 -3.81 15.54
N GLY A 540 40.28 -3.27 14.45
CA GLY A 540 40.32 -3.83 13.12
C GLY A 540 38.99 -3.80 12.42
N SER A 541 38.97 -4.08 11.13
CA SER A 541 37.82 -4.00 10.24
C SER A 541 37.31 -5.39 9.82
N ILE A 542 36.12 -5.41 9.20
CA ILE A 542 35.61 -6.57 8.48
C ILE A 542 36.12 -6.49 7.03
N LEU A 543 36.42 -7.62 6.41
CA LEU A 543 36.80 -7.62 4.99
C LEU A 543 35.67 -6.98 4.15
N GLY A 544 36.01 -5.95 3.39
CA GLY A 544 35.05 -5.17 2.57
C GLY A 544 34.33 -4.04 3.30
N LEU A 545 34.56 -3.84 4.61
CA LEU A 545 33.98 -2.74 5.38
C LEU A 545 34.95 -2.22 6.45
N ASN A 546 35.29 -0.95 6.36
CA ASN A 546 36.12 -0.23 7.33
C ASN A 546 35.45 1.10 7.72
N VAL A 547 36.07 1.85 8.63
CA VAL A 547 35.57 3.16 9.10
C VAL A 547 35.33 4.12 7.93
N GLU A 548 36.27 4.22 6.99
CA GLU A 548 36.19 5.16 5.88
C GLU A 548 35.01 4.85 4.95
N LEU A 549 34.86 3.61 4.50
CA LEU A 549 33.76 3.17 3.64
C LEU A 549 32.40 3.32 4.33
N LEU A 550 32.32 2.97 5.61
CA LEU A 550 31.10 3.12 6.38
C LEU A 550 30.75 4.61 6.56
N SER A 551 31.72 5.46 6.84
CA SER A 551 31.51 6.91 6.96
C SER A 551 31.00 7.54 5.65
N GLN A 552 31.54 7.12 4.50
CA GLN A 552 31.04 7.54 3.20
C GLN A 552 29.60 7.06 2.97
N TYR A 553 29.27 5.84 3.39
CA TYR A 553 27.91 5.32 3.27
C TYR A 553 26.93 6.07 4.17
N ILE A 554 27.30 6.40 5.41
CA ILE A 554 26.49 7.19 6.34
C ILE A 554 26.14 8.55 5.73
N LYS A 555 27.13 9.27 5.19
CA LYS A 555 26.92 10.55 4.49
C LYS A 555 26.04 10.39 3.24
N PHE A 556 26.24 9.31 2.49
CA PHE A 556 25.44 9.01 1.30
C PHE A 556 23.96 8.79 1.65
N VAL A 557 23.65 8.01 2.68
CA VAL A 557 22.24 7.79 3.08
C VAL A 557 21.64 9.07 3.67
N ALA A 558 22.39 9.88 4.42
CA ALA A 558 21.95 11.17 4.92
C ALA A 558 21.54 12.12 3.78
N ASN A 559 22.36 12.25 2.75
CA ASN A 559 22.04 13.03 1.55
C ASN A 559 20.78 12.52 0.84
N ARG A 560 20.58 11.20 0.78
CA ARG A 560 19.35 10.61 0.20
C ARG A 560 18.12 10.97 1.03
N ARG A 561 18.21 10.95 2.37
CA ARG A 561 17.10 11.31 3.26
C ARG A 561 16.75 12.80 3.21
N LEU A 562 17.75 13.68 3.15
CA LEU A 562 17.52 15.11 2.92
C LEU A 562 16.78 15.35 1.60
N LYS A 563 17.23 14.75 0.50
CA LYS A 563 16.51 14.83 -0.79
C LYS A 563 15.08 14.30 -0.70
N ALA A 564 14.86 13.24 0.07
CA ALA A 564 13.53 12.65 0.23
C ALA A 564 12.52 13.57 0.92
N ILE A 565 12.99 14.53 1.73
CA ILE A 565 12.16 15.57 2.36
C ILE A 565 12.32 16.96 1.67
N ASN A 566 12.74 16.97 0.40
CA ASN A 566 12.91 18.16 -0.43
C ASN A 566 13.98 19.17 0.07
N MET A 567 14.97 18.69 0.83
CA MET A 567 16.12 19.49 1.28
C MET A 567 17.36 19.23 0.40
N LYS A 568 18.28 20.18 0.36
CA LYS A 568 19.53 20.02 -0.37
C LYS A 568 20.45 19.02 0.34
N PRO A 569 21.30 18.29 -0.39
CA PRO A 569 22.36 17.49 0.20
C PRO A 569 23.27 18.33 1.10
N LEU A 570 23.74 17.73 2.21
CA LEU A 570 24.64 18.38 3.16
C LEU A 570 26.11 18.11 2.84
N TYR A 571 26.41 16.94 2.24
CA TYR A 571 27.77 16.46 1.98
C TYR A 571 28.05 16.44 0.47
N ASP A 572 28.85 17.40 -0.02
CA ASP A 572 29.21 17.51 -1.44
C ASP A 572 30.37 16.59 -1.83
N ASP A 573 31.15 16.11 -0.84
CA ASP A 573 32.31 15.23 -0.99
C ASP A 573 31.95 13.77 -1.26
N VAL A 574 30.66 13.44 -1.22
CA VAL A 574 30.18 12.05 -1.35
C VAL A 574 29.67 11.79 -2.77
N SER A 575 30.13 10.68 -3.34
CA SER A 575 29.65 10.20 -4.64
C SER A 575 28.12 10.07 -4.69
N VAL A 576 27.52 10.41 -5.82
CA VAL A 576 26.10 10.13 -6.11
C VAL A 576 25.82 8.62 -6.13
N LYS A 577 26.86 7.80 -6.36
CA LYS A 577 26.77 6.34 -6.34
C LYS A 577 26.95 5.80 -4.93
N ASN A 578 26.21 4.74 -4.63
CA ASN A 578 26.34 4.01 -3.36
C ASN A 578 27.79 3.53 -3.16
N PRO A 579 28.50 3.94 -2.09
CA PRO A 579 29.87 3.49 -1.83
C PRO A 579 29.95 2.00 -1.42
N LEU A 580 28.83 1.41 -0.99
CA LEU A 580 28.69 0.00 -0.62
C LEU A 580 27.65 -0.69 -1.52
N PRO A 581 27.92 -0.89 -2.83
CA PRO A 581 26.92 -1.36 -3.79
C PRO A 581 26.40 -2.77 -3.48
N TRP A 582 27.16 -3.59 -2.75
CA TRP A 582 26.75 -4.92 -2.33
C TRP A 582 25.60 -4.89 -1.30
N ILE A 583 25.44 -3.82 -0.51
CA ILE A 583 24.30 -3.65 0.42
C ILE A 583 22.98 -3.75 -0.33
N ASP A 584 22.90 -3.21 -1.55
CA ASP A 584 21.70 -3.27 -2.37
C ASP A 584 21.26 -4.73 -2.60
N ASN A 585 22.13 -5.73 -2.50
CA ASN A 585 21.77 -7.14 -2.63
C ASN A 585 20.97 -7.65 -1.43
N TYR A 586 21.26 -7.16 -0.22
CA TYR A 586 20.53 -7.50 1.01
C TYR A 586 19.25 -6.70 1.18
N LEU A 587 19.22 -5.51 0.64
CA LEU A 587 18.02 -4.68 0.59
C LEU A 587 17.09 -5.07 -0.57
N LYS A 588 17.52 -5.99 -1.47
CA LYS A 588 16.67 -6.55 -2.52
C LYS A 588 15.94 -7.78 -1.96
N SER A 589 14.63 -7.83 -2.12
CA SER A 589 13.78 -8.95 -1.69
C SER A 589 14.04 -10.27 -2.45
N SER A 590 15.02 -10.30 -3.37
CA SER A 590 15.29 -11.44 -4.23
C SER A 590 16.12 -12.57 -3.62
N ASN A 591 16.84 -12.32 -2.53
CA ASN A 591 17.89 -13.22 -2.10
C ASN A 591 17.48 -14.18 -0.97
N ILE A 592 16.27 -14.06 -0.43
CA ILE A 592 15.75 -14.97 0.60
C ILE A 592 14.43 -15.56 0.13
N SER A 593 14.41 -16.87 -0.07
CA SER A 593 13.25 -17.61 -0.54
C SER A 593 12.37 -18.18 0.57
N VAL A 594 12.86 -18.23 1.82
CA VAL A 594 12.15 -18.83 2.96
C VAL A 594 12.52 -18.06 4.22
N ALA A 595 11.57 -17.83 5.13
CA ALA A 595 11.87 -17.29 6.45
C ALA A 595 12.80 -18.25 7.19
N PRO A 596 13.78 -17.77 7.99
CA PRO A 596 14.69 -18.65 8.73
C PRO A 596 14.00 -19.71 9.60
N GLN A 597 12.79 -19.40 10.08
CA GLN A 597 11.96 -20.33 10.86
C GLN A 597 11.35 -21.47 10.02
N GLU A 598 11.39 -21.37 8.70
CA GLU A 598 10.82 -22.35 7.76
C GLU A 598 11.90 -23.19 7.06
N THR A 599 13.18 -22.88 7.27
CA THR A 599 14.32 -23.70 6.80
C THR A 599 14.74 -24.67 7.89
N GLU A 600 14.90 -25.94 7.56
CA GLU A 600 15.65 -26.86 8.42
C GLU A 600 17.04 -26.29 8.66
N VAL A 601 17.39 -26.06 9.91
CA VAL A 601 18.68 -25.52 10.32
C VAL A 601 19.72 -26.64 10.16
N LEU A 602 20.34 -26.71 8.99
CA LEU A 602 21.33 -27.73 8.68
C LEU A 602 22.69 -27.54 9.37
N SER A 603 22.92 -26.41 10.07
CA SER A 603 24.27 -26.07 10.59
C SER A 603 24.37 -25.72 12.08
N TYR A 604 23.28 -25.76 12.85
CA TYR A 604 23.35 -25.53 14.30
C TYR A 604 23.28 -26.85 15.06
N GLN A 605 24.28 -27.12 15.86
CA GLN A 605 24.21 -28.19 16.87
C GLN A 605 23.21 -27.77 17.94
N ILE A 606 21.98 -28.30 17.83
CA ILE A 606 20.96 -28.21 18.87
C ILE A 606 21.43 -29.08 20.03
N GLY A 607 22.23 -28.55 20.93
CA GLY A 607 22.64 -29.41 22.01
C GLY A 607 23.24 -28.74 23.25
N ASN A 608 23.65 -27.49 23.15
CA ASN A 608 24.35 -26.80 24.24
C ASN A 608 23.91 -25.36 24.48
N ILE A 609 22.66 -25.04 24.25
CA ILE A 609 22.11 -23.72 24.63
C ILE A 609 21.62 -23.84 26.06
N ASP A 610 22.37 -23.31 27.00
CA ASP A 610 21.92 -23.15 28.36
C ASP A 610 20.97 -21.96 28.43
N LYS A 611 19.66 -22.22 28.50
CA LYS A 611 18.64 -21.17 28.69
C LYS A 611 18.70 -20.74 30.16
N ASN A 612 19.61 -19.85 30.47
CA ASN A 612 19.82 -19.35 31.82
C ASN A 612 18.91 -18.17 32.21
N ILE A 613 17.90 -17.86 31.43
CA ILE A 613 16.86 -16.89 31.77
C ILE A 613 15.80 -17.63 32.58
N SER A 614 15.70 -17.33 33.87
CA SER A 614 14.64 -17.84 34.76
C SER A 614 13.52 -16.81 34.93
N GLU A 615 12.29 -17.28 35.18
CA GLU A 615 11.08 -16.44 35.38
C GLU A 615 11.20 -15.33 36.44
N GLY A 616 12.21 -15.35 37.31
CA GLY A 616 12.41 -14.33 38.35
C GLY A 616 13.44 -13.25 38.01
N GLN A 617 14.10 -13.32 36.86
CA GLN A 617 15.23 -12.44 36.53
C GLN A 617 14.83 -11.01 36.18
N PHE A 618 13.55 -10.80 35.84
CA PHE A 618 12.97 -9.49 35.53
C PHE A 618 12.13 -8.89 36.69
N SER A 619 12.04 -9.58 37.84
CA SER A 619 11.25 -9.13 38.99
C SER A 619 11.81 -7.87 39.68
N ASN A 620 13.01 -7.42 39.30
CA ASN A 620 13.64 -6.20 39.82
C ASN A 620 13.56 -5.01 38.85
N PHE A 621 12.85 -5.15 37.74
CA PHE A 621 12.50 -4.04 36.86
C PHE A 621 11.21 -3.41 37.38
N GLU A 622 11.30 -2.38 38.20
CA GLU A 622 10.20 -1.44 38.43
C GLU A 622 10.03 -0.63 37.13
N LEU A 623 8.83 -0.76 36.55
CA LEU A 623 8.35 0.01 35.40
C LEU A 623 8.07 1.47 35.83
#